data_6186e1f7be443a7aa172e60d5abf39d3
#
_entry.id   6186e1f7be443a7aa172e60d5abf39d3
#
_cell.length_a   1.000
_cell.length_b   1.000
_cell.length_c   1.000
_cell.angle_alpha   90.00
_cell.angle_beta   90.00
_cell.angle_gamma   90.00
#
_symmetry.space_group_name_H-M   'P 1'
#
loop_
_entity.id
_entity.type
_entity.pdbx_description
1 polymer ?
#
loop_
_entity_poly.entity_id
_entity_poly.type
_entity_poly.pdbx_seq_one_letter_code
_entity_poly.pdbx_strand_id
1 'polypeptide(L)'
;AGGIDVVDVDVHETGSGYAAFEHARRAGFVEGWAWMVRTPSGGLHAYFLRTDQRQQRSWQVPGKHIDFRGDGGYIIVPPSQVTGDDGISRSYQQIAVAEDRRPGPVDAAGLRGFLDPPRPMRPPADLPTIGARPDKLAAWVASRPEGARNGGLFWAACRMAEEGHGLSATTSLLGEAAYAAGLPEREAMAT
;
A
#
# COMPACT_ATOMS: atom_id res chain seq x y z
N ALA A 1 -25.28 8.17 9.48
CA ALA A 1 -25.16 8.56 8.07
C ALA A 1 -24.04 7.71 7.46
N GLY A 2 -24.35 6.95 6.42
CA GLY A 2 -23.37 6.17 5.69
C GLY A 2 -22.44 7.10 4.90
N GLY A 3 -21.17 6.70 4.77
CA GLY A 3 -20.18 7.38 3.92
C GLY A 3 -20.14 6.77 2.52
N ILE A 4 -19.31 7.35 1.68
CA ILE A 4 -19.00 6.85 0.34
C ILE A 4 -17.51 6.54 0.30
N ASP A 5 -17.17 5.38 -0.23
CA ASP A 5 -15.80 4.99 -0.58
C ASP A 5 -15.68 4.90 -2.10
N VAL A 6 -14.52 5.23 -2.65
CA VAL A 6 -14.30 5.18 -4.09
C VAL A 6 -13.02 4.42 -4.41
N VAL A 7 -13.13 3.50 -5.35
CA VAL A 7 -11.97 2.92 -6.03
C VAL A 7 -11.76 3.71 -7.31
N ASP A 8 -10.62 4.37 -7.39
CA ASP A 8 -10.21 5.23 -8.49
C ASP A 8 -9.22 4.48 -9.37
N VAL A 9 -9.58 4.31 -10.63
CA VAL A 9 -8.82 3.58 -11.64
C VAL A 9 -8.20 4.60 -12.58
N ASP A 10 -6.92 4.83 -12.43
CA ASP A 10 -6.20 5.82 -13.22
C ASP A 10 -5.77 5.30 -14.60
N VAL A 11 -5.72 6.22 -15.54
CA VAL A 11 -5.13 6.03 -16.87
C VAL A 11 -4.10 7.12 -17.11
N HIS A 12 -2.86 6.72 -17.30
CA HIS A 12 -1.71 7.58 -17.59
C HIS A 12 -0.97 7.08 -18.83
N GLU A 13 -0.04 7.86 -19.35
CA GLU A 13 0.85 7.44 -20.44
C GLU A 13 1.65 6.17 -20.09
N THR A 14 1.97 5.98 -18.81
CA THR A 14 2.77 4.86 -18.31
C THR A 14 1.97 3.59 -18.06
N GLY A 15 0.63 3.63 -18.15
CA GLY A 15 -0.22 2.47 -17.90
C GLY A 15 -1.64 2.79 -17.46
N SER A 16 -2.36 1.74 -17.15
CA SER A 16 -3.77 1.80 -16.78
C SER A 16 -4.09 0.83 -15.64
N GLY A 17 -4.94 1.27 -14.71
CA GLY A 17 -5.44 0.45 -13.61
C GLY A 17 -6.52 -0.56 -13.99
N TYR A 18 -7.02 -0.56 -15.23
CA TYR A 18 -8.13 -1.44 -15.63
C TYR A 18 -7.84 -2.93 -15.46
N ALA A 19 -6.62 -3.38 -15.77
CA ALA A 19 -6.25 -4.79 -15.59
C ALA A 19 -6.25 -5.21 -14.12
N ALA A 20 -5.77 -4.33 -13.24
CA ALA A 20 -5.77 -4.55 -11.80
C ALA A 20 -7.20 -4.50 -11.22
N PHE A 21 -8.02 -3.57 -11.68
CA PHE A 21 -9.44 -3.48 -11.30
C PHE A 21 -10.22 -4.73 -11.73
N GLU A 22 -10.05 -5.19 -12.96
CA GLU A 22 -10.70 -6.40 -13.46
C GLU A 22 -10.23 -7.66 -12.70
N HIS A 23 -8.96 -7.72 -12.32
CA HIS A 23 -8.44 -8.81 -11.48
C HIS A 23 -9.10 -8.79 -10.09
N ALA A 24 -9.21 -7.62 -9.46
CA ALA A 24 -9.90 -7.45 -8.19
C ALA A 24 -11.40 -7.77 -8.30
N ARG A 25 -12.04 -7.43 -9.42
CA ARG A 25 -13.43 -7.75 -9.70
C ARG A 25 -13.67 -9.26 -9.78
N ARG A 26 -12.84 -9.98 -10.51
CA ARG A 26 -12.92 -11.46 -10.60
C ARG A 26 -12.68 -12.15 -9.26
N ALA A 27 -11.91 -11.52 -8.39
CA ALA A 27 -11.68 -12.00 -7.04
C ALA A 27 -12.77 -11.58 -6.03
N GLY A 28 -13.79 -10.83 -6.46
CA GLY A 28 -14.94 -10.44 -5.64
C GLY A 28 -14.73 -9.18 -4.78
N PHE A 29 -13.60 -8.47 -4.91
CA PHE A 29 -13.30 -7.32 -4.05
C PHE A 29 -14.09 -6.06 -4.40
N VAL A 30 -14.50 -5.88 -5.67
CA VAL A 30 -15.09 -4.62 -6.17
C VAL A 30 -16.44 -4.83 -6.85
N GLU A 31 -17.22 -5.83 -6.44
CA GLU A 31 -18.53 -6.12 -7.04
C GLU A 31 -19.68 -5.28 -6.52
N GLY A 32 -19.59 -4.78 -5.27
CA GLY A 32 -20.67 -4.06 -4.58
C GLY A 32 -20.82 -2.59 -4.94
N TRP A 33 -20.31 -2.13 -6.07
CA TRP A 33 -20.42 -0.71 -6.45
C TRP A 33 -21.87 -0.26 -6.65
N ALA A 34 -22.15 1.00 -6.31
CA ALA A 34 -23.45 1.64 -6.47
C ALA A 34 -23.60 2.34 -7.82
N TRP A 35 -22.56 3.05 -8.25
CA TRP A 35 -22.49 3.67 -9.58
C TRP A 35 -21.04 3.80 -10.03
N MET A 36 -20.86 4.04 -11.31
CA MET A 36 -19.56 4.25 -11.93
C MET A 36 -19.52 5.55 -12.71
N VAL A 37 -18.37 6.22 -12.68
CA VAL A 37 -18.11 7.48 -13.37
C VAL A 37 -16.86 7.31 -14.21
N ARG A 38 -16.94 7.65 -15.48
CA ARG A 38 -15.76 7.79 -16.36
C ARG A 38 -15.08 9.11 -16.09
N THR A 39 -13.77 9.09 -15.93
CA THR A 39 -12.95 10.30 -15.76
C THR A 39 -12.57 10.91 -17.11
N PRO A 40 -12.20 12.21 -17.16
CA PRO A 40 -11.73 12.88 -18.38
C PRO A 40 -10.50 12.23 -19.03
N SER A 41 -9.63 11.59 -18.25
CA SER A 41 -8.45 10.84 -18.71
C SER A 41 -8.77 9.46 -19.25
N GLY A 42 -10.04 9.02 -19.20
CA GLY A 42 -10.46 7.68 -19.60
C GLY A 42 -10.38 6.64 -18.49
N GLY A 43 -10.09 7.05 -17.27
CA GLY A 43 -10.14 6.21 -16.07
C GLY A 43 -11.57 5.97 -15.56
N LEU A 44 -11.68 5.44 -14.35
CA LEU A 44 -12.97 5.03 -13.78
C LEU A 44 -13.00 5.26 -12.27
N HIS A 45 -14.05 5.89 -11.77
CA HIS A 45 -14.40 5.88 -10.35
C HIS A 45 -15.51 4.88 -10.09
N ALA A 46 -15.30 3.87 -9.26
CA ALA A 46 -16.32 2.97 -8.77
C ALA A 46 -16.70 3.37 -7.34
N TYR A 47 -17.96 3.72 -7.11
CA TYR A 47 -18.49 4.25 -5.85
C TYR A 47 -19.17 3.15 -5.05
N PHE A 48 -18.84 3.05 -3.77
CA PHE A 48 -19.37 2.06 -2.83
C PHE A 48 -20.07 2.75 -1.67
N LEU A 49 -21.20 2.18 -1.25
CA LEU A 49 -21.96 2.70 -0.11
C LEU A 49 -21.41 2.06 1.17
N ARG A 50 -20.92 2.90 2.09
CA ARG A 50 -20.51 2.45 3.40
C ARG A 50 -21.75 2.19 4.26
N THR A 51 -21.95 0.96 4.66
CA THR A 51 -23.11 0.52 5.46
C THR A 51 -22.82 0.52 6.95
N ASP A 52 -21.54 0.60 7.33
CA ASP A 52 -21.07 0.64 8.72
C ASP A 52 -20.30 1.93 9.00
N GLN A 53 -19.93 2.15 10.25
CA GLN A 53 -19.14 3.30 10.67
C GLN A 53 -17.63 2.99 10.66
N ARG A 54 -17.19 1.91 10.00
CA ARG A 54 -15.78 1.56 9.90
C ARG A 54 -15.04 2.63 9.13
N GLN A 55 -14.03 3.21 9.75
CA GLN A 55 -13.15 4.16 9.10
C GLN A 55 -12.22 3.43 8.13
N GLN A 56 -12.25 3.83 6.87
CA GLN A 56 -11.37 3.33 5.83
C GLN A 56 -10.52 4.49 5.30
N ARG A 57 -9.23 4.50 5.63
CA ARG A 57 -8.31 5.56 5.18
C ARG A 57 -8.00 5.41 3.70
N SER A 58 -7.83 6.55 3.03
CA SER A 58 -7.36 6.60 1.65
C SER A 58 -5.95 6.00 1.52
N TRP A 59 -5.69 5.33 0.40
CA TRP A 59 -4.39 4.78 0.04
C TRP A 59 -4.21 4.75 -1.48
N GLN A 60 -2.97 4.52 -1.92
CA GLN A 60 -2.60 4.43 -3.32
C GLN A 60 -1.74 3.19 -3.56
N VAL A 61 -1.88 2.58 -4.74
CA VAL A 61 -0.99 1.54 -5.28
C VAL A 61 -0.49 1.99 -6.66
N PRO A 62 0.53 2.87 -6.70
CA PRO A 62 0.98 3.52 -7.94
C PRO A 62 1.35 2.52 -9.04
N GLY A 63 2.01 1.42 -8.70
CA GLY A 63 2.39 0.36 -9.66
C GLY A 63 1.21 -0.42 -10.25
N LYS A 64 -0.03 -0.17 -9.76
CA LYS A 64 -1.27 -0.75 -10.28
C LYS A 64 -2.22 0.31 -10.82
N HIS A 65 -1.89 1.60 -10.70
CA HIS A 65 -2.74 2.72 -11.09
C HIS A 65 -4.15 2.63 -10.45
N ILE A 66 -4.18 2.24 -9.17
CA ILE A 66 -5.40 2.14 -8.36
C ILE A 66 -5.21 2.96 -7.10
N ASP A 67 -6.15 3.87 -6.87
CA ASP A 67 -6.27 4.64 -5.65
C ASP A 67 -7.58 4.30 -4.95
N PHE A 68 -7.56 4.32 -3.63
CA PHE A 68 -8.74 4.24 -2.79
C PHE A 68 -8.96 5.56 -2.08
N ARG A 69 -10.15 6.11 -2.22
CA ARG A 69 -10.58 7.36 -1.60
C ARG A 69 -11.66 7.05 -0.55
N GLY A 70 -11.24 7.03 0.71
CA GLY A 70 -12.08 6.88 1.88
C GLY A 70 -11.99 8.12 2.77
N ASP A 71 -11.94 7.91 4.08
CA ASP A 71 -11.88 9.01 5.05
C ASP A 71 -10.64 9.87 4.83
N GLY A 72 -10.85 11.21 4.81
CA GLY A 72 -9.83 12.20 4.54
C GLY A 72 -9.44 12.34 3.07
N GLY A 73 -10.01 11.52 2.18
CA GLY A 73 -9.86 11.64 0.74
C GLY A 73 -10.88 12.58 0.12
N TYR A 74 -10.61 13.03 -1.10
CA TYR A 74 -11.55 13.74 -1.94
C TYR A 74 -11.55 13.15 -3.35
N ILE A 75 -12.66 13.35 -4.06
CA ILE A 75 -12.84 12.88 -5.43
C ILE A 75 -13.61 13.92 -6.23
N ILE A 76 -13.26 14.10 -7.49
CA ILE A 76 -14.00 14.98 -8.40
C ILE A 76 -15.19 14.21 -8.97
N VAL A 77 -16.34 14.84 -9.00
CA VAL A 77 -17.61 14.21 -9.40
C VAL A 77 -18.26 14.96 -10.56
N PRO A 78 -19.17 14.31 -11.33
CA PRO A 78 -20.01 14.99 -12.30
C PRO A 78 -20.84 16.14 -11.64
N PRO A 79 -21.07 17.24 -12.34
CA PRO A 79 -20.78 17.53 -13.74
C PRO A 79 -19.42 18.21 -13.99
N SER A 80 -18.45 18.04 -13.11
CA SER A 80 -17.13 18.69 -13.23
C SER A 80 -16.46 18.39 -14.57
N GLN A 81 -15.67 19.36 -15.03
CA GLN A 81 -14.92 19.29 -16.28
C GLN A 81 -13.44 19.61 -16.02
N VAL A 82 -12.58 19.03 -16.82
CA VAL A 82 -11.15 19.31 -16.85
C VAL A 82 -10.75 19.67 -18.28
N THR A 83 -10.04 20.77 -18.44
CA THR A 83 -9.45 21.15 -19.73
C THR A 83 -8.05 20.59 -19.79
N GLY A 84 -7.80 19.73 -20.76
CA GLY A 84 -6.48 19.13 -21.01
C GLY A 84 -5.50 20.14 -21.65
N ASP A 85 -4.25 19.75 -21.79
CA ASP A 85 -3.20 20.54 -22.45
C ASP A 85 -3.49 20.78 -23.94
N ASP A 86 -4.34 19.96 -24.53
CA ASP A 86 -4.88 20.11 -25.89
C ASP A 86 -5.97 21.18 -26.00
N GLY A 87 -6.33 21.86 -24.91
CA GLY A 87 -7.39 22.86 -24.83
C GLY A 87 -8.81 22.28 -24.89
N ILE A 88 -8.98 20.96 -24.89
CA ILE A 88 -10.29 20.32 -24.95
C ILE A 88 -10.81 20.06 -23.54
N SER A 89 -12.02 20.54 -23.26
CA SER A 89 -12.71 20.26 -21.99
C SER A 89 -13.42 18.92 -22.05
N ARG A 90 -13.15 18.05 -21.07
CA ARG A 90 -13.76 16.73 -20.91
C ARG A 90 -14.42 16.63 -19.54
N SER A 91 -15.63 16.07 -19.51
CA SER A 91 -16.43 15.94 -18.27
C SER A 91 -16.23 14.60 -17.59
N TYR A 92 -16.39 14.61 -16.28
CA TYR A 92 -16.71 13.39 -15.53
C TYR A 92 -18.13 12.94 -15.88
N GLN A 93 -18.32 11.68 -16.26
CA GLN A 93 -19.59 11.18 -16.76
C GLN A 93 -20.02 9.93 -15.99
N GLN A 94 -21.22 9.96 -15.41
CA GLN A 94 -21.82 8.75 -14.86
C GLN A 94 -22.15 7.79 -16.02
N ILE A 95 -21.61 6.58 -15.96
CA ILE A 95 -21.73 5.59 -17.03
C ILE A 95 -22.52 4.34 -16.62
N ALA A 96 -22.68 4.10 -15.32
CA ALA A 96 -23.45 2.98 -14.81
C ALA A 96 -24.03 3.27 -13.43
N VAL A 97 -25.18 2.66 -13.15
CA VAL A 97 -25.83 2.60 -11.83
C VAL A 97 -26.20 1.14 -11.56
N ALA A 98 -26.06 0.69 -10.34
CA ALA A 98 -26.46 -0.67 -9.95
C ALA A 98 -27.98 -0.73 -9.74
N GLU A 99 -28.72 -1.08 -10.80
CA GLU A 99 -30.19 -1.16 -10.76
C GLU A 99 -30.69 -2.50 -10.17
N ASP A 100 -30.02 -3.60 -10.51
CA ASP A 100 -30.48 -4.97 -10.24
C ASP A 100 -29.78 -5.64 -9.03
N ARG A 101 -28.95 -4.91 -8.30
CA ARG A 101 -28.22 -5.45 -7.14
C ARG A 101 -28.15 -4.45 -6.00
N ARG A 102 -28.04 -4.97 -4.77
CA ARG A 102 -27.81 -4.08 -3.62
C ARG A 102 -26.37 -3.58 -3.62
N PRO A 103 -26.15 -2.27 -3.71
CA PRO A 103 -24.84 -1.71 -3.44
C PRO A 103 -24.37 -2.05 -2.04
N GLY A 104 -23.09 -2.34 -1.88
CA GLY A 104 -22.47 -2.70 -0.61
C GLY A 104 -21.15 -1.99 -0.37
N PRO A 105 -20.54 -2.22 0.79
CA PRO A 105 -19.23 -1.69 1.09
C PRO A 105 -18.14 -2.42 0.30
N VAL A 106 -17.00 -1.76 0.16
CA VAL A 106 -15.75 -2.36 -0.28
C VAL A 106 -14.84 -2.54 0.94
N ASP A 107 -14.12 -3.65 1.03
CA ASP A 107 -13.07 -3.84 2.03
C ASP A 107 -11.76 -3.22 1.52
N ALA A 108 -11.47 -2.00 1.96
CA ALA A 108 -10.27 -1.26 1.54
C ALA A 108 -8.96 -1.95 1.92
N ALA A 109 -8.90 -2.59 3.08
CA ALA A 109 -7.69 -3.27 3.54
C ALA A 109 -7.46 -4.58 2.77
N GLY A 110 -8.51 -5.37 2.58
CA GLY A 110 -8.46 -6.59 1.77
C GLY A 110 -8.10 -6.31 0.31
N LEU A 111 -8.73 -5.29 -0.29
CA LEU A 111 -8.41 -4.86 -1.67
C LEU A 111 -6.95 -4.43 -1.79
N ARG A 112 -6.42 -3.61 -0.85
CA ARG A 112 -5.02 -3.21 -0.85
C ARG A 112 -4.08 -4.39 -0.75
N GLY A 113 -4.34 -5.31 0.20
CA GLY A 113 -3.52 -6.52 0.39
C GLY A 113 -3.53 -7.44 -0.83
N PHE A 114 -4.64 -7.48 -1.58
CA PHE A 114 -4.74 -8.22 -2.83
C PHE A 114 -3.95 -7.57 -3.98
N LEU A 115 -4.05 -6.24 -4.12
CA LEU A 115 -3.37 -5.49 -5.20
C LEU A 115 -1.87 -5.32 -4.98
N ASP A 116 -1.46 -5.16 -3.72
CA ASP A 116 -0.08 -4.95 -3.29
C ASP A 116 0.19 -5.84 -2.06
N PRO A 117 0.28 -7.17 -2.26
CA PRO A 117 0.57 -8.07 -1.16
C PRO A 117 1.94 -7.75 -0.56
N PRO A 118 2.06 -7.81 0.78
CA PRO A 118 3.33 -7.61 1.45
C PRO A 118 4.38 -8.52 0.80
N ARG A 119 5.45 -7.93 0.29
CA ARG A 119 6.55 -8.73 -0.25
C ARG A 119 7.11 -9.58 0.89
N PRO A 120 7.18 -10.91 0.72
CA PRO A 120 7.89 -11.72 1.70
C PRO A 120 9.31 -11.15 1.77
N MET A 121 9.74 -10.81 2.99
CA MET A 121 11.06 -10.27 3.21
C MET A 121 12.06 -11.35 2.80
N ARG A 122 12.74 -11.11 1.67
CA ARG A 122 13.77 -12.02 1.20
C ARG A 122 14.94 -11.90 2.17
N PRO A 123 15.35 -12.99 2.82
CA PRO A 123 16.54 -12.95 3.65
C PRO A 123 17.71 -12.36 2.84
N PRO A 124 18.57 -11.55 3.45
CA PRO A 124 19.80 -11.11 2.78
C PRO A 124 20.54 -12.29 2.14
N ALA A 125 21.04 -12.12 0.92
CA ALA A 125 21.66 -13.22 0.16
C ALA A 125 22.93 -13.79 0.81
N ASP A 126 23.51 -13.04 1.76
CA ASP A 126 24.74 -13.34 2.47
C ASP A 126 24.51 -13.60 3.97
N LEU A 127 23.44 -14.33 4.30
CA LEU A 127 23.17 -14.71 5.68
C LEU A 127 24.35 -15.41 6.31
N PRO A 128 24.80 -14.99 7.49
CA PRO A 128 25.81 -15.73 8.22
C PRO A 128 25.26 -17.10 8.61
N THR A 129 26.00 -18.17 8.26
CA THR A 129 25.69 -19.56 8.65
C THR A 129 25.98 -19.80 10.15
N ILE A 130 25.77 -18.79 10.99
CA ILE A 130 26.16 -18.80 12.39
C ILE A 130 24.90 -18.80 13.22
N GLY A 131 24.78 -19.74 14.16
CA GLY A 131 23.81 -19.63 15.24
C GLY A 131 23.91 -18.23 15.86
N ALA A 132 22.78 -17.64 16.26
CA ALA A 132 22.68 -16.21 16.57
C ALA A 132 23.49 -15.82 17.82
N ARG A 133 24.78 -15.81 17.66
CA ARG A 133 25.65 -15.12 18.63
C ARG A 133 25.44 -13.61 18.46
N PRO A 134 24.95 -12.92 19.49
CA PRO A 134 24.60 -11.50 19.39
C PRO A 134 25.75 -10.63 18.87
N ASP A 135 26.98 -10.91 19.35
CA ASP A 135 28.20 -10.23 18.95
C ASP A 135 28.48 -10.34 17.43
N LYS A 136 28.21 -11.50 16.86
CA LYS A 136 28.42 -11.74 15.43
C LYS A 136 27.30 -11.15 14.57
N LEU A 137 26.06 -11.16 15.06
CA LEU A 137 24.95 -10.48 14.39
C LEU A 137 25.18 -8.96 14.36
N ALA A 138 25.64 -8.37 15.47
CA ALA A 138 25.99 -6.96 15.53
C ALA A 138 27.14 -6.61 14.54
N ALA A 139 28.20 -7.38 14.53
CA ALA A 139 29.31 -7.19 13.58
C ALA A 139 28.85 -7.30 12.12
N TRP A 140 27.97 -8.24 11.83
CA TRP A 140 27.40 -8.41 10.50
C TRP A 140 26.50 -7.21 10.11
N VAL A 141 25.64 -6.71 11.00
CA VAL A 141 24.83 -5.50 10.77
C VAL A 141 25.72 -4.30 10.51
N ALA A 142 26.76 -4.08 11.32
CA ALA A 142 27.71 -2.99 11.14
C ALA A 142 28.44 -3.01 9.78
N SER A 143 28.56 -4.17 9.17
CA SER A 143 29.24 -4.35 7.85
C SER A 143 28.29 -4.18 6.64
N ARG A 144 27.01 -3.89 6.84
CA ARG A 144 26.06 -3.81 5.72
C ARG A 144 26.30 -2.57 4.84
N PRO A 145 26.33 -2.77 3.51
CA PRO A 145 26.43 -1.65 2.58
C PRO A 145 25.14 -0.83 2.56
N GLU A 146 25.24 0.41 2.07
CA GLU A 146 24.08 1.25 1.82
C GLU A 146 23.04 0.51 0.97
N GLY A 147 21.74 0.69 1.29
CA GLY A 147 20.64 -0.03 0.66
C GLY A 147 20.32 -1.42 1.26
N ALA A 148 21.26 -2.04 2.00
CA ALA A 148 21.05 -3.31 2.69
C ALA A 148 20.99 -3.19 4.22
N ARG A 149 21.24 -2.00 4.77
CA ARG A 149 21.38 -1.76 6.22
C ARG A 149 20.10 -2.06 6.97
N ASN A 150 18.98 -1.51 6.53
CA ASN A 150 17.69 -1.63 7.19
C ASN A 150 17.18 -3.09 7.16
N GLY A 151 17.25 -3.76 6.00
CA GLY A 151 16.90 -5.17 5.88
C GLY A 151 17.79 -6.09 6.71
N GLY A 152 19.09 -5.77 6.82
CA GLY A 152 20.04 -6.49 7.68
C GLY A 152 19.73 -6.34 9.16
N LEU A 153 19.45 -5.12 9.61
CA LEU A 153 19.06 -4.83 10.98
C LEU A 153 17.79 -5.59 11.39
N PHE A 154 16.76 -5.50 10.57
CA PHE A 154 15.49 -6.18 10.83
C PHE A 154 15.69 -7.71 10.94
N TRP A 155 16.41 -8.31 9.98
CA TRP A 155 16.69 -9.74 10.02
C TRP A 155 17.44 -10.15 11.29
N ALA A 156 18.48 -9.39 11.68
CA ALA A 156 19.24 -9.68 12.89
C ALA A 156 18.37 -9.55 14.15
N ALA A 157 17.48 -8.55 14.21
CA ALA A 157 16.53 -8.37 15.31
C ALA A 157 15.56 -9.55 15.42
N CYS A 158 15.01 -10.04 14.30
CA CYS A 158 14.17 -11.23 14.27
C CYS A 158 14.92 -12.46 14.81
N ARG A 159 16.17 -12.68 14.39
CA ARG A 159 16.99 -13.79 14.88
C ARG A 159 17.26 -13.73 16.37
N MET A 160 17.56 -12.55 16.91
CA MET A 160 17.71 -12.38 18.35
C MET A 160 16.41 -12.66 19.11
N ALA A 161 15.28 -12.24 18.57
CA ALA A 161 13.97 -12.51 19.17
C ALA A 161 13.62 -14.00 19.15
N GLU A 162 13.87 -14.70 18.03
CA GLU A 162 13.66 -16.15 17.89
C GLU A 162 14.50 -16.98 18.90
N GLU A 163 15.67 -16.47 19.29
CA GLU A 163 16.53 -17.09 20.30
C GLU A 163 16.27 -16.62 21.74
N GLY A 164 15.20 -15.83 21.93
CA GLY A 164 14.75 -15.42 23.26
C GLY A 164 15.52 -14.25 23.87
N HIS A 165 16.29 -13.51 23.10
CA HIS A 165 16.94 -12.29 23.58
C HIS A 165 15.91 -11.19 23.85
N GLY A 166 16.00 -10.53 25.01
CA GLY A 166 15.07 -9.46 25.39
C GLY A 166 15.19 -8.22 24.52
N LEU A 167 14.07 -7.52 24.34
CA LEU A 167 13.98 -6.32 23.50
C LEU A 167 15.07 -5.28 23.82
N SER A 168 15.30 -4.96 25.11
CA SER A 168 16.30 -3.97 25.54
C SER A 168 17.71 -4.35 25.10
N ALA A 169 18.11 -5.60 25.26
CA ALA A 169 19.43 -6.08 24.86
C ALA A 169 19.59 -6.06 23.33
N THR A 170 18.53 -6.45 22.60
CA THR A 170 18.51 -6.43 21.13
C THR A 170 18.63 -4.99 20.60
N THR A 171 17.82 -4.07 21.13
CA THR A 171 17.82 -2.67 20.70
C THR A 171 19.15 -2.00 20.97
N SER A 172 19.77 -2.21 22.16
CA SER A 172 21.07 -1.61 22.48
C SER A 172 22.16 -2.12 21.52
N LEU A 173 22.30 -3.43 21.40
CA LEU A 173 23.39 -4.03 20.64
C LEU A 173 23.27 -3.80 19.12
N LEU A 174 22.07 -4.04 18.56
CA LEU A 174 21.86 -3.89 17.12
C LEU A 174 21.69 -2.42 16.71
N GLY A 175 21.18 -1.56 17.60
CA GLY A 175 21.11 -0.12 17.38
C GLY A 175 22.50 0.51 17.23
N GLU A 176 23.45 0.16 18.11
CA GLU A 176 24.86 0.59 17.99
C GLU A 176 25.49 0.10 16.68
N ALA A 177 25.23 -1.16 16.30
CA ALA A 177 25.73 -1.73 15.06
C ALA A 177 25.14 -1.05 13.82
N ALA A 178 23.85 -0.74 13.83
CA ALA A 178 23.16 -0.03 12.76
C ALA A 178 23.69 1.40 12.60
N TYR A 179 23.92 2.09 13.71
CA TYR A 179 24.54 3.41 13.70
C TYR A 179 25.97 3.37 13.13
N ALA A 180 26.78 2.39 13.53
CA ALA A 180 28.10 2.16 12.97
C ALA A 180 28.07 1.88 11.44
N ALA A 181 27.01 1.22 10.95
CA ALA A 181 26.78 1.06 9.52
C ALA A 181 26.33 2.34 8.81
N GLY A 182 26.06 3.43 9.55
CA GLY A 182 25.59 4.71 9.02
C GLY A 182 24.06 4.80 8.82
N LEU A 183 23.28 4.01 9.57
CA LEU A 183 21.83 4.16 9.61
C LEU A 183 21.47 5.24 10.63
N PRO A 184 20.62 6.24 10.28
CA PRO A 184 20.17 7.25 11.23
C PRO A 184 19.44 6.62 12.42
N GLU A 185 19.63 7.14 13.62
CA GLU A 185 19.01 6.61 14.84
C GLU A 185 17.49 6.46 14.73
N ARG A 186 16.81 7.49 14.16
CA ARG A 186 15.36 7.47 13.95
C ARG A 186 14.91 6.29 13.05
N GLU A 187 15.70 5.95 12.06
CA GLU A 187 15.39 4.85 11.13
C GLU A 187 15.69 3.50 11.79
N ALA A 188 16.80 3.39 12.52
CA ALA A 188 17.14 2.20 13.26
C ALA A 188 16.11 1.83 14.34
N MET A 189 15.53 2.84 15.00
CA MET A 189 14.50 2.63 16.04
C MET A 189 13.12 2.33 15.48
N ALA A 190 12.88 2.60 14.20
CA ALA A 190 11.61 2.31 13.51
C ALA A 190 11.59 0.91 12.86
N THR A 191 12.75 0.23 12.81
CA THR A 191 12.93 -1.11 12.28
C THR A 191 12.71 -2.18 13.35
#